data_17158fee5dbb1c41e7e8040e54ce2a51
#
_entry.id   17158fee5dbb1c41e7e8040e54ce2a51
#
_cell.length_a   1.000
_cell.length_b   1.000
_cell.length_c   1.000
_cell.angle_alpha   90.00
_cell.angle_beta   90.00
_cell.angle_gamma   90.00
#
_symmetry.space_group_name_H-M   'P 1'
#
loop_
_entity.id
_entity.type
_entity.pdbx_description
1 polymer ?
#
loop_
_entity_poly.entity_id
_entity_poly.type
_entity_poly.pdbx_seq_one_letter_code
_entity_poly.pdbx_strand_id
1 'polypeptide(L)'
;MGSQETINESQDAGLQLVNTKLPVVVYSTPKVASVAVAQQIAAVLRAASAAEKNAVLALAPGSTPQQVYRELIRMHKEEGLDFSHVSAFVSVEFYGISRDQVQSVYRSLRETFFNHVNIPDSQVNILDSEADGETIEEYCAAFEQQIQDAGGIDFALLGIGSNGHIAANEPFSGVNSRTRLCVLDPITRLRLASDFIGEKNVPAQALTMGMGTLLESRQVVLMALGEHKSRIVRDLAEGDITNRIPASALQEHVNAMVCLDPASASEMQEVVMPWTSDSVQWDETMITRTMVWLCEQTGKALSKLEDDDFRNHNLHQLLRLHGPSHVLALKVFGWLQATIHDGQVVEGQQKVICFSPHPDDDVISMGGTLIRLNEEGHETHVAYMTSGNIAVFDHDAQRIADLVTEYNHLFGIENDKSIDVERRVRESLSTKEPGEPDIAAVLKIKGLIRWSEAKAGAIEVGCDEDNLHFLDLPFYRTGTVEKRPVGDVDKAIIVSLLQRIQPDIIYVAGDLSDPHGTHRVCAEVILGAIHQMLNNGEAVPDVLLYRGAWHEYAIHEIDIAVPLSPAHLMKKRKAIFMHESQKDEALFPGSDPREFWQRAEDRNKGTAKKFNDLGLPEFLAIEAFQRWTGQTL
;
A
#
# COMPACT_ATOMS: atom_id res chain seq x y z
N MET A 1 -13.70 22.14 20.66
CA MET A 1 -12.49 22.99 20.59
C MET A 1 -11.36 22.03 20.26
N GLY A 2 -11.00 21.95 18.99
CA GLY A 2 -9.99 21.01 18.51
C GLY A 2 -8.62 21.44 19.01
N SER A 3 -7.94 20.53 19.68
CA SER A 3 -6.50 20.63 19.93
C SER A 3 -5.78 20.50 18.58
N GLN A 4 -5.29 21.61 18.06
CA GLN A 4 -4.23 21.61 17.04
C GLN A 4 -3.02 20.94 17.69
N GLU A 5 -2.68 19.73 17.24
CA GLU A 5 -1.33 19.20 17.44
C GLU A 5 -0.37 20.17 16.74
N THR A 6 0.35 20.92 17.52
CA THR A 6 1.51 21.71 17.06
C THR A 6 2.57 20.71 16.63
N ILE A 7 2.62 20.39 15.34
CA ILE A 7 3.71 19.65 14.71
C ILE A 7 5.00 20.45 14.98
N ASN A 8 5.97 19.79 15.56
CA ASN A 8 7.25 20.42 15.94
C ASN A 8 8.01 20.76 14.65
N GLU A 9 8.28 22.03 14.38
CA GLU A 9 8.91 22.52 13.12
C GLU A 9 10.22 21.79 12.76
N SER A 10 10.91 21.18 13.73
CA SER A 10 12.12 20.38 13.49
C SER A 10 11.85 18.96 12.91
N GLN A 11 10.61 18.47 12.93
CA GLN A 11 10.21 17.17 12.33
C GLN A 11 9.66 17.33 10.91
N ASP A 12 9.30 18.54 10.50
CA ASP A 12 8.72 18.83 9.19
C ASP A 12 9.74 19.03 8.07
N ALA A 13 11.03 19.22 8.40
CA ALA A 13 12.07 19.50 7.40
C ALA A 13 12.43 18.31 6.51
N GLY A 14 12.04 17.08 6.89
CA GLY A 14 12.46 15.85 6.22
C GLY A 14 13.97 15.55 6.38
N LEU A 15 14.34 14.29 6.24
CA LEU A 15 15.72 13.82 6.19
C LEU A 15 16.22 13.86 4.75
N GLN A 16 17.20 14.71 4.47
CA GLN A 16 17.84 14.73 3.15
C GLN A 16 18.91 13.65 3.09
N LEU A 17 18.80 12.74 2.14
CA LEU A 17 19.83 11.75 1.86
C LEU A 17 20.95 12.38 1.02
N VAL A 18 22.20 12.08 1.38
CA VAL A 18 23.38 12.72 0.77
C VAL A 18 24.08 11.87 -0.28
N ASN A 19 23.90 10.53 -0.24
CA ASN A 19 24.55 9.58 -1.14
C ASN A 19 23.69 9.21 -2.35
N THR A 20 22.94 10.15 -2.89
CA THR A 20 22.02 9.96 -4.00
C THR A 20 22.42 10.80 -5.22
N LYS A 21 22.10 10.32 -6.42
CA LYS A 21 22.43 10.98 -7.70
C LYS A 21 21.49 12.15 -8.04
N LEU A 22 20.37 12.27 -7.34
CA LEU A 22 19.48 13.43 -7.36
C LEU A 22 18.97 13.68 -5.93
N PRO A 23 18.53 14.90 -5.60
CA PRO A 23 18.05 15.22 -4.26
C PRO A 23 16.88 14.31 -3.82
N VAL A 24 17.04 13.66 -2.66
CA VAL A 24 16.03 12.81 -2.03
C VAL A 24 15.75 13.33 -0.63
N VAL A 25 14.47 13.50 -0.31
CA VAL A 25 14.02 13.90 1.03
C VAL A 25 13.03 12.86 1.56
N VAL A 26 13.32 12.33 2.74
CA VAL A 26 12.46 11.36 3.45
C VAL A 26 11.73 12.10 4.56
N TYR A 27 10.42 12.19 4.45
CA TYR A 27 9.55 12.80 5.45
C TYR A 27 9.05 11.75 6.45
N SER A 28 8.70 12.17 7.65
CA SER A 28 8.29 11.26 8.73
C SER A 28 7.04 10.43 8.43
N THR A 29 6.12 10.97 7.63
CA THR A 29 4.89 10.29 7.21
C THR A 29 4.47 10.69 5.79
N PRO A 30 3.62 9.88 5.11
CA PRO A 30 3.02 10.25 3.83
C PRO A 30 2.27 11.60 3.86
N LYS A 31 1.63 11.92 4.99
CA LYS A 31 0.91 13.18 5.19
C LYS A 31 1.87 14.36 5.22
N VAL A 32 2.97 14.27 5.98
CA VAL A 32 4.00 15.32 6.06
C VAL A 32 4.64 15.54 4.70
N ALA A 33 4.99 14.48 3.96
CA ALA A 33 5.49 14.57 2.59
C ALA A 33 4.50 15.32 1.68
N SER A 34 3.21 15.00 1.77
CA SER A 34 2.18 15.64 0.95
C SER A 34 1.99 17.11 1.27
N VAL A 35 2.03 17.49 2.56
CA VAL A 35 1.97 18.89 3.01
C VAL A 35 3.19 19.67 2.51
N ALA A 36 4.40 19.11 2.61
CA ALA A 36 5.63 19.75 2.14
C ALA A 36 5.61 20.00 0.63
N VAL A 37 5.09 19.06 -0.16
CA VAL A 37 4.95 19.22 -1.62
C VAL A 37 3.86 20.25 -1.95
N ALA A 38 2.72 20.24 -1.24
CA ALA A 38 1.67 21.25 -1.42
C ALA A 38 2.18 22.67 -1.12
N GLN A 39 3.01 22.83 -0.09
CA GLN A 39 3.67 24.11 0.22
C GLN A 39 4.60 24.59 -0.89
N GLN A 40 5.35 23.68 -1.54
CA GLN A 40 6.19 24.04 -2.69
C GLN A 40 5.34 24.53 -3.87
N ILE A 41 4.25 23.82 -4.20
CA ILE A 41 3.31 24.26 -5.24
C ILE A 41 2.73 25.64 -4.87
N ALA A 42 2.25 25.81 -3.63
CA ALA A 42 1.70 27.08 -3.16
C ALA A 42 2.73 28.24 -3.24
N ALA A 43 4.02 27.96 -2.99
CA ALA A 43 5.09 28.95 -3.15
C ALA A 43 5.25 29.38 -4.61
N VAL A 44 5.18 28.44 -5.58
CA VAL A 44 5.21 28.75 -7.03
C VAL A 44 4.00 29.60 -7.42
N LEU A 45 2.81 29.26 -6.94
CA LEU A 45 1.60 30.04 -7.22
C LEU A 45 1.70 31.47 -6.67
N ARG A 46 2.11 31.62 -5.41
CA ARG A 46 2.29 32.93 -4.76
C ARG A 46 3.34 33.78 -5.48
N ALA A 47 4.46 33.17 -5.91
CA ALA A 47 5.50 33.86 -6.66
C ALA A 47 5.03 34.32 -8.05
N ALA A 48 4.28 33.49 -8.76
CA ALA A 48 3.69 33.84 -10.06
C ALA A 48 2.67 34.98 -9.92
N SER A 49 1.78 34.89 -8.93
CA SER A 49 0.80 35.95 -8.63
C SER A 49 1.49 37.28 -8.28
N ALA A 50 2.53 37.26 -7.45
CA ALA A 50 3.30 38.45 -7.11
C ALA A 50 4.02 39.08 -8.33
N ALA A 51 4.32 38.28 -9.34
CA ALA A 51 4.94 38.70 -10.60
C ALA A 51 3.90 39.05 -11.69
N GLU A 52 2.60 39.02 -11.39
CA GLU A 52 1.49 39.21 -12.33
C GLU A 52 1.57 38.25 -13.55
N LYS A 53 1.99 37.00 -13.31
CA LYS A 53 2.13 35.94 -14.31
C LYS A 53 1.22 34.75 -13.99
N ASN A 54 0.90 33.98 -14.99
CA ASN A 54 0.27 32.67 -14.78
C ASN A 54 1.33 31.66 -14.31
N ALA A 55 0.95 30.80 -13.36
CA ALA A 55 1.70 29.61 -13.01
C ALA A 55 1.24 28.43 -13.88
N VAL A 56 2.17 27.67 -14.41
CA VAL A 56 1.89 26.50 -15.25
C VAL A 56 2.27 25.22 -14.49
N LEU A 57 1.27 24.38 -14.20
CA LEU A 57 1.45 23.15 -13.45
C LEU A 57 1.24 21.94 -14.35
N ALA A 58 2.14 20.96 -14.27
CA ALA A 58 1.90 19.60 -14.75
C ALA A 58 1.51 18.71 -13.58
N LEU A 59 0.34 18.08 -13.64
CA LEU A 59 -0.26 17.33 -12.55
C LEU A 59 -0.42 15.85 -12.91
N ALA A 60 -0.03 14.97 -11.97
CA ALA A 60 -0.20 13.53 -12.10
C ALA A 60 -1.52 13.06 -11.48
N PRO A 61 -2.22 12.10 -12.09
CA PRO A 61 -3.31 11.37 -11.43
C PRO A 61 -2.78 10.31 -10.45
N GLY A 62 -3.70 9.62 -9.79
CA GLY A 62 -3.43 8.48 -8.93
C GLY A 62 -3.49 8.79 -7.44
N SER A 63 -3.30 7.76 -6.61
CA SER A 63 -3.49 7.84 -5.16
C SER A 63 -2.42 8.67 -4.44
N THR A 64 -1.18 8.66 -4.91
CA THR A 64 -0.06 9.37 -4.28
C THR A 64 -0.27 10.87 -4.20
N PRO A 65 -0.65 11.60 -5.28
CA PRO A 65 -0.86 13.05 -5.22
C PRO A 65 -2.20 13.48 -4.59
N GLN A 66 -3.13 12.57 -4.31
CA GLN A 66 -4.43 12.94 -3.75
C GLN A 66 -4.34 13.71 -2.43
N GLN A 67 -3.42 13.36 -1.55
CA GLN A 67 -3.22 14.09 -0.28
C GLN A 67 -2.64 15.48 -0.53
N VAL A 68 -1.80 15.66 -1.55
CA VAL A 68 -1.31 16.97 -1.98
C VAL A 68 -2.48 17.84 -2.44
N TYR A 69 -3.38 17.28 -3.26
CA TYR A 69 -4.57 17.99 -3.74
C TYR A 69 -5.52 18.37 -2.60
N ARG A 70 -5.74 17.49 -1.64
CA ARG A 70 -6.54 17.81 -0.44
C ARG A 70 -5.93 18.97 0.36
N GLU A 71 -4.62 19.00 0.50
CA GLU A 71 -3.94 20.09 1.20
C GLU A 71 -3.99 21.40 0.42
N LEU A 72 -3.83 21.38 -0.89
CA LEU A 72 -4.02 22.55 -1.75
C LEU A 72 -5.46 23.10 -1.68
N ILE A 73 -6.46 22.22 -1.63
CA ILE A 73 -7.87 22.60 -1.41
C ILE A 73 -8.05 23.25 -0.04
N ARG A 74 -7.44 22.71 1.01
CA ARG A 74 -7.45 23.30 2.35
C ARG A 74 -6.83 24.70 2.33
N MET A 75 -5.64 24.83 1.74
CA MET A 75 -4.95 26.13 1.60
C MET A 75 -5.80 27.14 0.81
N HIS A 76 -6.51 26.68 -0.23
CA HIS A 76 -7.42 27.54 -0.97
C HIS A 76 -8.58 28.04 -0.09
N LYS A 77 -9.26 27.13 0.63
CA LYS A 77 -10.44 27.45 1.42
C LYS A 77 -10.14 28.22 2.72
N GLU A 78 -9.02 27.90 3.37
CA GLU A 78 -8.69 28.39 4.71
C GLU A 78 -7.62 29.48 4.72
N GLU A 79 -6.68 29.45 3.75
CA GLU A 79 -5.56 30.38 3.67
C GLU A 79 -5.67 31.35 2.48
N GLY A 80 -6.71 31.18 1.64
CA GLY A 80 -6.93 32.07 0.49
C GLY A 80 -5.93 31.87 -0.65
N LEU A 81 -5.35 30.66 -0.82
CA LEU A 81 -4.48 30.35 -1.95
C LEU A 81 -5.27 30.47 -3.25
N ASP A 82 -4.83 31.36 -4.15
CA ASP A 82 -5.54 31.70 -5.37
C ASP A 82 -5.05 30.89 -6.57
N PHE A 83 -5.97 30.24 -7.28
CA PHE A 83 -5.73 29.47 -8.50
C PHE A 83 -6.24 30.16 -9.77
N SER A 84 -6.78 31.37 -9.68
CA SER A 84 -7.35 32.08 -10.84
C SER A 84 -6.34 32.37 -11.95
N HIS A 85 -5.04 32.38 -11.62
CA HIS A 85 -3.93 32.57 -12.54
C HIS A 85 -3.11 31.29 -12.75
N VAL A 86 -3.75 30.13 -12.72
CA VAL A 86 -3.09 28.83 -12.92
C VAL A 86 -3.54 28.19 -14.22
N SER A 87 -2.59 27.73 -15.03
CA SER A 87 -2.81 26.83 -16.16
C SER A 87 -2.36 25.43 -15.76
N ALA A 88 -3.30 24.48 -15.66
CA ALA A 88 -3.00 23.10 -15.31
C ALA A 88 -3.00 22.21 -16.53
N PHE A 89 -1.98 21.35 -16.64
CA PHE A 89 -1.85 20.34 -17.67
C PHE A 89 -1.77 18.97 -16.97
N VAL A 90 -2.63 18.03 -17.37
CA VAL A 90 -2.62 16.68 -16.80
C VAL A 90 -1.72 15.77 -17.64
N SER A 91 -0.82 15.05 -16.99
CA SER A 91 0.30 14.38 -17.65
C SER A 91 -0.08 13.10 -18.41
N VAL A 92 -1.26 12.51 -18.16
CA VAL A 92 -1.70 11.25 -18.77
C VAL A 92 -3.21 11.11 -18.75
N GLU A 93 -3.79 10.44 -19.77
CA GLU A 93 -5.17 9.99 -19.80
C GLU A 93 -5.25 8.65 -20.55
N PHE A 94 -6.13 7.74 -20.10
CA PHE A 94 -6.37 6.48 -20.79
C PHE A 94 -7.08 6.70 -22.11
N TYR A 95 -6.60 6.09 -23.18
CA TYR A 95 -7.17 6.26 -24.51
C TYR A 95 -8.28 5.26 -24.78
N GLY A 96 -9.39 5.75 -25.36
CA GLY A 96 -10.53 4.94 -25.76
C GLY A 96 -11.55 4.66 -24.67
N ILE A 97 -11.48 5.38 -23.54
CA ILE A 97 -12.51 5.34 -22.49
C ILE A 97 -13.34 6.63 -22.52
N SER A 98 -14.61 6.57 -22.11
CA SER A 98 -15.44 7.77 -22.00
C SER A 98 -14.97 8.64 -20.83
N ARG A 99 -15.05 9.96 -20.98
CA ARG A 99 -14.79 10.94 -19.93
C ARG A 99 -15.69 10.77 -18.70
N ASP A 100 -16.87 10.17 -18.88
CA ASP A 100 -17.84 9.94 -17.80
C ASP A 100 -17.55 8.64 -17.02
N GLN A 101 -16.65 7.78 -17.50
CA GLN A 101 -16.25 6.58 -16.77
C GLN A 101 -15.49 6.93 -15.49
N VAL A 102 -15.71 6.13 -14.44
CA VAL A 102 -15.09 6.34 -13.11
C VAL A 102 -13.56 6.30 -13.19
N GLN A 103 -13.02 5.52 -14.14
CA GLN A 103 -11.58 5.34 -14.35
C GLN A 103 -10.92 6.46 -15.16
N SER A 104 -11.71 7.37 -15.78
CA SER A 104 -11.15 8.50 -16.52
C SER A 104 -10.38 9.42 -15.58
N VAL A 105 -9.17 9.78 -15.97
CA VAL A 105 -8.36 10.76 -15.26
C VAL A 105 -9.03 12.12 -15.24
N TYR A 106 -9.71 12.48 -16.34
CA TYR A 106 -10.53 13.70 -16.44
C TYR A 106 -11.53 13.76 -15.30
N ARG A 107 -12.37 12.72 -15.16
CA ARG A 107 -13.40 12.66 -14.11
C ARG A 107 -12.78 12.68 -12.73
N SER A 108 -11.80 11.83 -12.49
CA SER A 108 -11.14 11.72 -11.19
C SER A 108 -10.57 13.06 -10.70
N LEU A 109 -9.80 13.77 -11.53
CA LEU A 109 -9.21 15.04 -11.13
C LEU A 109 -10.24 16.18 -11.03
N ARG A 110 -11.30 16.16 -11.85
CA ARG A 110 -12.43 17.08 -11.66
C ARG A 110 -13.08 16.89 -10.30
N GLU A 111 -13.44 15.67 -9.95
CA GLU A 111 -14.12 15.35 -8.70
C GLU A 111 -13.24 15.56 -7.47
N THR A 112 -11.93 15.24 -7.55
CA THR A 112 -11.03 15.27 -6.39
C THR A 112 -10.27 16.58 -6.20
N PHE A 113 -10.14 17.42 -7.23
CA PHE A 113 -9.35 18.64 -7.15
C PHE A 113 -9.98 19.85 -7.86
N PHE A 114 -10.15 19.83 -9.19
CA PHE A 114 -10.47 21.03 -9.94
C PHE A 114 -11.81 21.68 -9.56
N ASN A 115 -12.83 20.91 -9.19
CA ASN A 115 -14.13 21.43 -8.74
C ASN A 115 -14.08 22.09 -7.36
N HIS A 116 -12.95 22.01 -6.64
CA HIS A 116 -12.80 22.51 -5.27
C HIS A 116 -11.92 23.75 -5.15
N VAL A 117 -11.33 24.21 -6.26
CA VAL A 117 -10.47 25.40 -6.36
C VAL A 117 -10.98 26.34 -7.45
N ASN A 118 -10.52 27.60 -7.47
CA ASN A 118 -11.01 28.63 -8.41
C ASN A 118 -10.22 28.72 -9.71
N ILE A 119 -9.67 27.59 -10.20
CA ILE A 119 -9.01 27.55 -11.51
C ILE A 119 -10.06 27.70 -12.62
N PRO A 120 -9.86 28.58 -13.61
CA PRO A 120 -10.80 28.69 -14.73
C PRO A 120 -10.84 27.42 -15.56
N ASP A 121 -12.04 26.97 -15.95
CA ASP A 121 -12.20 25.75 -16.78
C ASP A 121 -11.39 25.79 -18.07
N SER A 122 -11.25 26.96 -18.69
CA SER A 122 -10.44 27.17 -19.89
C SER A 122 -8.95 27.02 -19.70
N GLN A 123 -8.50 26.96 -18.45
CA GLN A 123 -7.09 26.77 -18.06
C GLN A 123 -6.79 25.35 -17.57
N VAL A 124 -7.79 24.45 -17.56
CA VAL A 124 -7.62 23.05 -17.21
C VAL A 124 -7.48 22.23 -18.48
N ASN A 125 -6.25 21.81 -18.79
CA ASN A 125 -5.90 21.07 -19.99
C ASN A 125 -5.68 19.59 -19.64
N ILE A 126 -6.63 18.74 -20.00
CA ILE A 126 -6.58 17.29 -19.81
C ILE A 126 -6.61 16.64 -21.19
N LEU A 127 -5.74 15.65 -21.39
CA LEU A 127 -5.66 14.90 -22.63
C LEU A 127 -7.02 14.26 -22.96
N ASP A 128 -7.41 14.28 -24.21
CA ASP A 128 -8.72 13.80 -24.64
C ASP A 128 -8.69 12.30 -24.92
N SER A 129 -9.34 11.52 -24.05
CA SER A 129 -9.45 10.07 -24.17
C SER A 129 -10.13 9.59 -25.46
N GLU A 130 -10.94 10.46 -26.08
CA GLU A 130 -11.73 10.17 -27.28
C GLU A 130 -11.20 10.94 -28.52
N ALA A 131 -9.97 11.48 -28.46
CA ALA A 131 -9.34 12.15 -29.60
C ALA A 131 -9.29 11.24 -30.83
N ASP A 132 -9.56 11.81 -32.01
CA ASP A 132 -9.60 11.06 -33.28
C ASP A 132 -8.23 10.43 -33.58
N GLY A 133 -8.21 9.11 -33.74
CA GLY A 133 -6.99 8.35 -34.00
C GLY A 133 -6.29 8.70 -35.31
N GLU A 134 -7.01 9.23 -36.34
CA GLU A 134 -6.41 9.65 -37.60
C GLU A 134 -5.65 10.98 -37.47
N THR A 135 -6.03 11.83 -36.49
CA THR A 135 -5.43 13.14 -36.22
C THR A 135 -4.70 13.23 -34.88
N ILE A 136 -4.41 12.10 -34.27
CA ILE A 136 -3.90 12.05 -32.90
C ILE A 136 -2.52 12.72 -32.74
N GLU A 137 -1.66 12.61 -33.76
CA GLU A 137 -0.36 13.29 -33.75
C GLU A 137 -0.54 14.83 -33.83
N GLU A 138 -1.48 15.31 -34.60
CA GLU A 138 -1.80 16.75 -34.68
C GLU A 138 -2.38 17.26 -33.37
N TYR A 139 -3.26 16.48 -32.75
CA TYR A 139 -3.79 16.74 -31.41
C TYR A 139 -2.68 16.85 -30.37
N CYS A 140 -1.78 15.86 -30.32
CA CYS A 140 -0.64 15.85 -29.40
C CYS A 140 0.31 17.04 -29.65
N ALA A 141 0.56 17.39 -30.90
CA ALA A 141 1.37 18.56 -31.25
C ALA A 141 0.69 19.89 -30.82
N ALA A 142 -0.63 19.99 -30.95
CA ALA A 142 -1.39 21.14 -30.47
C ALA A 142 -1.34 21.25 -28.93
N PHE A 143 -1.39 20.13 -28.22
CA PHE A 143 -1.25 20.10 -26.75
C PHE A 143 0.15 20.59 -26.30
N GLU A 144 1.22 20.17 -26.99
CA GLU A 144 2.58 20.69 -26.78
C GLU A 144 2.67 22.20 -27.04
N GLN A 145 2.01 22.69 -28.11
CA GLN A 145 1.98 24.12 -28.42
C GLN A 145 1.27 24.90 -27.31
N GLN A 146 0.17 24.40 -26.76
CA GLN A 146 -0.51 25.03 -25.63
C GLN A 146 0.40 25.17 -24.41
N ILE A 147 1.24 24.15 -24.09
CA ILE A 147 2.23 24.24 -23.01
C ILE A 147 3.25 25.35 -23.31
N GLN A 148 3.73 25.45 -24.55
CA GLN A 148 4.68 26.48 -24.95
C GLN A 148 4.06 27.88 -24.88
N ASP A 149 2.84 28.03 -25.37
CA ASP A 149 2.10 29.31 -25.39
C ASP A 149 1.78 29.78 -23.95
N ALA A 150 1.57 28.83 -23.02
CA ALA A 150 1.44 29.12 -21.59
C ALA A 150 2.76 29.55 -20.92
N GLY A 151 3.90 29.42 -21.62
CA GLY A 151 5.24 29.79 -21.14
C GLY A 151 6.08 28.63 -20.62
N GLY A 152 5.67 27.40 -20.85
CA GLY A 152 6.32 26.19 -20.34
C GLY A 152 5.96 25.88 -18.89
N ILE A 153 6.21 24.65 -18.45
CA ILE A 153 5.81 24.15 -17.13
C ILE A 153 6.70 24.73 -16.02
N ASP A 154 6.09 25.40 -15.04
CA ASP A 154 6.78 25.91 -13.85
C ASP A 154 7.05 24.82 -12.82
N PHE A 155 6.07 23.94 -12.60
CA PHE A 155 6.16 22.85 -11.62
C PHE A 155 5.49 21.58 -12.15
N ALA A 156 6.22 20.46 -12.16
CA ALA A 156 5.69 19.15 -12.47
C ALA A 156 5.63 18.28 -11.20
N LEU A 157 4.40 17.86 -10.84
CA LEU A 157 4.16 16.86 -9.82
C LEU A 157 4.02 15.49 -10.48
N LEU A 158 4.91 14.56 -10.15
CA LEU A 158 4.98 13.24 -10.75
C LEU A 158 4.88 12.14 -9.70
N GLY A 159 4.29 11.01 -10.07
CA GLY A 159 4.42 9.74 -9.39
C GLY A 159 5.33 8.81 -10.19
N ILE A 160 5.69 7.65 -9.63
CA ILE A 160 6.49 6.64 -10.29
C ILE A 160 5.77 5.29 -10.31
N GLY A 161 5.78 4.61 -11.44
CA GLY A 161 5.36 3.23 -11.56
C GLY A 161 6.41 2.25 -11.02
N SER A 162 6.02 1.02 -10.73
CA SER A 162 6.95 -0.01 -10.21
C SER A 162 8.00 -0.47 -11.20
N ASN A 163 7.77 -0.24 -12.49
CA ASN A 163 8.74 -0.47 -13.56
C ASN A 163 9.53 0.80 -13.91
N GLY A 164 9.39 1.89 -13.14
CA GLY A 164 10.11 3.15 -13.30
C GLY A 164 9.52 4.11 -14.31
N HIS A 165 8.31 3.89 -14.80
CA HIS A 165 7.62 4.87 -15.65
C HIS A 165 7.21 6.12 -14.87
N ILE A 166 7.18 7.26 -15.53
CA ILE A 166 6.54 8.52 -15.08
C ILE A 166 5.51 8.95 -16.13
N ALA A 167 4.33 9.45 -15.67
CA ALA A 167 3.12 9.52 -16.49
C ALA A 167 2.86 8.13 -17.13
N ALA A 168 2.70 8.00 -18.46
CA ALA A 168 2.72 6.69 -19.13
C ALA A 168 3.96 6.53 -20.03
N ASN A 169 5.09 7.11 -19.64
CA ASN A 169 6.36 6.86 -20.29
C ASN A 169 6.96 5.54 -19.78
N GLU A 170 6.51 4.45 -20.36
CA GLU A 170 6.91 3.08 -20.03
C GLU A 170 8.40 2.81 -20.32
N PRO A 171 9.02 1.72 -19.80
CA PRO A 171 10.38 1.34 -20.11
C PRO A 171 10.69 1.45 -21.60
N PHE A 172 11.88 1.97 -21.92
CA PHE A 172 12.38 2.29 -23.26
C PHE A 172 11.74 3.51 -23.94
N SER A 173 10.95 4.32 -23.23
CA SER A 173 10.53 5.64 -23.73
C SER A 173 11.74 6.52 -23.98
N GLY A 174 11.75 7.19 -25.13
CA GLY A 174 12.86 8.09 -25.51
C GLY A 174 12.89 9.34 -24.63
N VAL A 175 14.08 9.75 -24.18
CA VAL A 175 14.28 10.92 -23.31
C VAL A 175 13.77 12.24 -23.94
N ASN A 176 13.80 12.33 -25.29
CA ASN A 176 13.31 13.49 -26.04
C ASN A 176 11.86 13.34 -26.54
N SER A 177 11.14 12.32 -26.09
CA SER A 177 9.77 12.10 -26.53
C SER A 177 8.85 13.26 -26.12
N ARG A 178 7.89 13.58 -26.97
CA ARG A 178 6.84 14.58 -26.74
C ARG A 178 5.51 13.90 -26.42
N THR A 179 4.49 14.69 -26.18
CA THR A 179 3.12 14.19 -25.96
C THR A 179 2.72 13.26 -27.12
N ARG A 180 2.22 12.08 -26.76
CA ARG A 180 1.91 11.03 -27.75
C ARG A 180 0.94 9.99 -27.22
N LEU A 181 0.36 9.24 -28.13
CA LEU A 181 -0.28 7.97 -27.83
C LEU A 181 0.81 6.91 -27.54
N CYS A 182 0.66 6.12 -26.49
CA CYS A 182 1.58 5.05 -26.12
C CYS A 182 0.83 3.78 -25.74
N VAL A 183 1.53 2.65 -25.79
CA VAL A 183 1.04 1.34 -25.33
C VAL A 183 1.46 1.16 -23.87
N LEU A 184 0.53 0.74 -23.02
CA LEU A 184 0.80 0.44 -21.62
C LEU A 184 1.49 -0.92 -21.49
N ASP A 185 2.55 -0.95 -20.67
CA ASP A 185 3.27 -2.18 -20.35
C ASP A 185 2.35 -3.19 -19.65
N PRO A 186 2.49 -4.51 -19.89
CA PRO A 186 1.71 -5.55 -19.21
C PRO A 186 1.76 -5.44 -17.68
N ILE A 187 2.89 -5.06 -17.09
CA ILE A 187 3.03 -4.85 -15.63
C ILE A 187 2.17 -3.68 -15.18
N THR A 188 2.15 -2.60 -15.95
CA THR A 188 1.30 -1.43 -15.67
C THR A 188 -0.18 -1.81 -15.76
N ARG A 189 -0.60 -2.54 -16.80
CA ARG A 189 -1.98 -3.00 -16.96
C ARG A 189 -2.40 -3.94 -15.83
N LEU A 190 -1.54 -4.87 -15.44
CA LEU A 190 -1.81 -5.78 -14.32
C LEU A 190 -2.02 -5.00 -13.01
N ARG A 191 -1.27 -3.94 -12.76
CA ARG A 191 -1.44 -3.09 -11.57
C ARG A 191 -2.71 -2.25 -11.59
N LEU A 192 -3.14 -1.81 -12.77
CA LEU A 192 -4.40 -1.08 -12.96
C LEU A 192 -5.63 -1.99 -12.97
N ALA A 193 -5.43 -3.31 -12.99
CA ALA A 193 -6.53 -4.28 -13.06
C ALA A 193 -7.57 -4.08 -11.94
N SER A 194 -7.14 -3.68 -10.74
CA SER A 194 -8.05 -3.37 -9.63
C SER A 194 -8.96 -2.19 -9.91
N ASP A 195 -8.43 -1.11 -10.49
CA ASP A 195 -9.17 0.12 -10.76
C ASP A 195 -10.19 -0.09 -11.90
N PHE A 196 -9.87 -1.01 -12.82
CA PHE A 196 -10.71 -1.37 -13.96
C PHE A 196 -11.55 -2.63 -13.75
N ILE A 197 -11.56 -3.21 -12.52
CA ILE A 197 -12.32 -4.43 -12.20
C ILE A 197 -11.95 -5.59 -13.17
N GLY A 198 -10.65 -5.79 -13.35
CA GLY A 198 -10.06 -6.84 -14.18
C GLY A 198 -9.10 -6.33 -15.25
N GLU A 199 -7.98 -7.07 -15.48
CA GLU A 199 -6.94 -6.69 -16.44
C GLU A 199 -7.47 -6.51 -17.87
N LYS A 200 -8.44 -7.31 -18.27
CA LYS A 200 -9.06 -7.27 -19.61
C LYS A 200 -9.77 -5.95 -19.89
N ASN A 201 -10.18 -5.24 -18.85
CA ASN A 201 -10.87 -3.96 -18.93
C ASN A 201 -9.92 -2.76 -18.95
N VAL A 202 -8.64 -2.98 -18.63
CA VAL A 202 -7.62 -1.92 -18.66
C VAL A 202 -7.34 -1.54 -20.13
N PRO A 203 -7.44 -0.25 -20.50
CA PRO A 203 -7.07 0.20 -21.83
C PRO A 203 -5.65 -0.23 -22.21
N ALA A 204 -5.46 -0.66 -23.45
CA ALA A 204 -4.15 -1.03 -23.95
C ALA A 204 -3.23 0.18 -24.18
N GLN A 205 -3.82 1.37 -24.31
CA GLN A 205 -3.14 2.60 -24.72
C GLN A 205 -3.49 3.77 -23.80
N ALA A 206 -2.58 4.75 -23.74
CA ALA A 206 -2.78 6.02 -23.05
C ALA A 206 -2.17 7.16 -23.86
N LEU A 207 -2.73 8.35 -23.71
CA LEU A 207 -2.10 9.60 -24.10
C LEU A 207 -1.22 10.08 -22.95
N THR A 208 0.00 10.48 -23.23
CA THR A 208 0.96 10.89 -22.20
C THR A 208 1.80 12.07 -22.61
N MET A 209 2.07 13.00 -21.70
CA MET A 209 3.18 13.93 -21.89
C MET A 209 4.47 13.13 -22.04
N GLY A 210 5.32 13.52 -22.97
CA GLY A 210 6.59 12.85 -23.22
C GLY A 210 7.64 13.13 -22.15
N MET A 211 8.70 12.31 -22.14
CA MET A 211 9.85 12.53 -21.25
C MET A 211 10.48 13.91 -21.45
N GLY A 212 10.71 14.33 -22.72
CA GLY A 212 11.26 15.64 -23.02
C GLY A 212 10.39 16.78 -22.52
N THR A 213 9.07 16.67 -22.66
CA THR A 213 8.11 17.67 -22.17
C THR A 213 8.21 17.83 -20.64
N LEU A 214 8.29 16.71 -19.91
CA LEU A 214 8.40 16.70 -18.45
C LEU A 214 9.78 17.20 -17.97
N LEU A 215 10.85 16.84 -18.66
CA LEU A 215 12.22 17.26 -18.34
C LEU A 215 12.50 18.74 -18.66
N GLU A 216 11.70 19.39 -19.48
CA GLU A 216 11.76 20.84 -19.72
C GLU A 216 11.08 21.67 -18.63
N SER A 217 10.43 21.06 -17.65
CA SER A 217 9.81 21.76 -16.51
C SER A 217 10.88 22.49 -15.68
N ARG A 218 10.55 23.67 -15.13
CA ARG A 218 11.48 24.44 -14.29
C ARG A 218 11.78 23.76 -12.96
N GLN A 219 10.79 23.06 -12.41
CA GLN A 219 10.92 22.26 -11.20
C GLN A 219 10.16 20.95 -11.36
N VAL A 220 10.76 19.85 -10.96
CA VAL A 220 10.13 18.52 -10.94
C VAL A 220 10.16 17.95 -9.54
N VAL A 221 9.02 17.56 -9.02
CA VAL A 221 8.92 16.82 -7.76
C VAL A 221 8.28 15.47 -8.05
N LEU A 222 9.06 14.41 -7.83
CA LEU A 222 8.58 13.04 -7.92
C LEU A 222 8.23 12.55 -6.52
N MET A 223 7.00 12.12 -6.33
CA MET A 223 6.55 11.50 -5.07
C MET A 223 6.46 10.00 -5.20
N ALA A 224 7.02 9.29 -4.23
CA ALA A 224 6.85 7.85 -4.08
C ALA A 224 6.60 7.53 -2.61
N LEU A 225 5.47 6.88 -2.32
CA LEU A 225 5.04 6.57 -0.97
C LEU A 225 4.72 5.07 -0.87
N GLY A 226 5.09 4.48 0.28
CA GLY A 226 4.84 3.08 0.59
C GLY A 226 5.96 2.12 0.13
N GLU A 227 6.11 1.03 0.87
CA GLU A 227 7.19 0.05 0.74
C GLU A 227 7.27 -0.60 -0.66
N HIS A 228 6.12 -0.74 -1.36
CA HIS A 228 6.08 -1.28 -2.72
C HIS A 228 6.80 -0.41 -3.77
N LYS A 229 7.27 0.79 -3.40
CA LYS A 229 8.10 1.68 -4.22
C LYS A 229 9.59 1.63 -3.86
N SER A 230 9.98 0.99 -2.75
CA SER A 230 11.34 1.07 -2.20
C SER A 230 12.41 0.69 -3.22
N ARG A 231 12.22 -0.44 -3.89
CA ARG A 231 13.17 -0.93 -4.90
C ARG A 231 13.35 0.03 -6.07
N ILE A 232 12.23 0.48 -6.65
CA ILE A 232 12.32 1.35 -7.85
C ILE A 232 12.85 2.73 -7.49
N VAL A 233 12.59 3.22 -6.28
CA VAL A 233 13.14 4.47 -5.75
C VAL A 233 14.65 4.37 -5.58
N ARG A 234 15.15 3.28 -4.96
CA ARG A 234 16.59 3.01 -4.87
C ARG A 234 17.24 2.98 -6.25
N ASP A 235 16.66 2.20 -7.18
CA ASP A 235 17.20 2.06 -8.53
C ASP A 235 17.16 3.40 -9.30
N LEU A 236 16.16 4.24 -9.07
CA LEU A 236 16.06 5.61 -9.59
C LEU A 236 17.14 6.55 -9.03
N ALA A 237 17.34 6.54 -7.71
CA ALA A 237 18.11 7.57 -7.02
C ALA A 237 19.61 7.22 -6.89
N GLU A 238 19.95 5.94 -6.83
CA GLU A 238 21.31 5.43 -6.62
C GLU A 238 21.86 4.69 -7.86
N GLY A 239 20.96 4.12 -8.70
CA GLY A 239 21.31 3.40 -9.90
C GLY A 239 21.81 4.30 -11.04
N ASP A 240 22.25 3.70 -12.15
CA ASP A 240 22.65 4.44 -13.34
C ASP A 240 21.44 4.88 -14.17
N ILE A 241 21.61 5.95 -14.94
CA ILE A 241 20.61 6.41 -15.89
C ILE A 241 20.40 5.31 -16.95
N THR A 242 19.17 4.88 -17.11
CA THR A 242 18.82 3.83 -18.07
C THR A 242 17.40 4.03 -18.61
N ASN A 243 17.22 3.73 -19.89
CA ASN A 243 15.89 3.74 -20.50
C ASN A 243 14.96 2.60 -20.01
N ARG A 244 15.50 1.63 -19.26
CA ARG A 244 14.68 0.63 -18.54
C ARG A 244 13.92 1.24 -17.37
N ILE A 245 14.43 2.34 -16.84
CA ILE A 245 13.83 3.13 -15.76
C ILE A 245 13.74 4.58 -16.28
N PRO A 246 12.69 4.95 -17.03
CA PRO A 246 12.60 6.27 -17.65
C PRO A 246 12.78 7.41 -16.64
N ALA A 247 12.24 7.24 -15.42
CA ALA A 247 12.41 8.20 -14.33
C ALA A 247 13.86 8.51 -14.00
N SER A 248 14.83 7.60 -14.28
CA SER A 248 16.25 7.83 -14.01
C SER A 248 16.84 9.01 -14.78
N ALA A 249 16.21 9.45 -15.87
CA ALA A 249 16.60 10.67 -16.58
C ALA A 249 16.45 11.95 -15.72
N LEU A 250 15.67 11.91 -14.65
CA LEU A 250 15.56 13.03 -13.69
C LEU A 250 16.89 13.33 -12.97
N GLN A 251 17.85 12.38 -12.95
CA GLN A 251 19.19 12.63 -12.40
C GLN A 251 19.94 13.74 -13.14
N GLU A 252 19.64 14.01 -14.42
CA GLU A 252 20.23 15.09 -15.20
C GLU A 252 19.44 16.41 -15.10
N HIS A 253 18.29 16.41 -14.46
CA HIS A 253 17.45 17.61 -14.35
C HIS A 253 17.98 18.55 -13.29
N VAL A 254 18.12 19.83 -13.64
CA VAL A 254 18.79 20.85 -12.78
C VAL A 254 18.03 21.16 -11.48
N ASN A 255 16.73 20.88 -11.43
CA ASN A 255 15.87 21.18 -10.28
C ASN A 255 14.81 20.08 -10.11
N ALA A 256 15.25 18.83 -10.04
CA ALA A 256 14.41 17.70 -9.68
C ALA A 256 14.68 17.26 -8.24
N MET A 257 13.65 16.75 -7.57
CA MET A 257 13.77 16.11 -6.27
C MET A 257 12.78 14.96 -6.12
N VAL A 258 13.13 14.02 -5.25
CA VAL A 258 12.27 12.89 -4.87
C VAL A 258 11.82 13.05 -3.42
N CYS A 259 10.51 12.98 -3.20
CA CYS A 259 9.89 13.04 -1.88
C CYS A 259 9.39 11.64 -1.49
N LEU A 260 9.86 11.15 -0.36
CA LEU A 260 9.63 9.80 0.16
C LEU A 260 9.00 9.83 1.55
N ASP A 261 8.41 8.70 1.92
CA ASP A 261 8.15 8.29 3.30
C ASP A 261 9.18 7.23 3.74
N PRO A 262 9.26 6.86 5.03
CA PRO A 262 10.22 5.86 5.50
C PRO A 262 10.07 4.51 4.81
N ALA A 263 8.83 4.10 4.49
CA ALA A 263 8.56 2.82 3.84
C ALA A 263 9.11 2.79 2.40
N SER A 264 8.92 3.84 1.61
CA SER A 264 9.48 3.92 0.25
C SER A 264 11.00 4.13 0.22
N ALA A 265 11.59 4.64 1.31
CA ALA A 265 13.03 4.80 1.46
C ALA A 265 13.75 3.56 2.01
N SER A 266 13.03 2.50 2.40
CA SER A 266 13.57 1.38 3.18
C SER A 266 14.72 0.63 2.52
N GLU A 267 14.84 0.64 1.20
CA GLU A 267 15.95 0.01 0.46
C GLU A 267 17.08 0.99 0.08
N MET A 268 16.96 2.29 0.40
CA MET A 268 18.02 3.27 0.12
C MET A 268 19.27 2.91 0.93
N GLN A 269 20.46 3.01 0.30
CA GLN A 269 21.72 2.61 0.91
C GLN A 269 21.97 3.31 2.25
N GLU A 270 21.70 4.59 2.33
CA GLU A 270 21.89 5.38 3.54
C GLU A 270 20.89 5.00 4.64
N VAL A 271 19.69 4.57 4.26
CA VAL A 271 18.70 4.03 5.21
C VAL A 271 19.10 2.62 5.66
N VAL A 272 19.56 1.77 4.75
CA VAL A 272 20.01 0.38 5.08
C VAL A 272 21.29 0.38 5.90
N MET A 273 22.24 1.27 5.59
CA MET A 273 23.57 1.35 6.22
C MET A 273 23.84 2.77 6.75
N PRO A 274 23.07 3.25 7.73
CA PRO A 274 23.20 4.65 8.21
C PRO A 274 24.57 4.96 8.80
N TRP A 275 25.30 3.95 9.31
CA TRP A 275 26.66 4.10 9.84
C TRP A 275 27.72 4.46 8.81
N THR A 276 27.40 4.39 7.51
CA THR A 276 28.31 4.78 6.43
C THR A 276 28.28 6.28 6.13
N SER A 277 27.21 6.95 6.50
CA SER A 277 26.96 8.37 6.17
C SER A 277 27.06 9.28 7.38
N ASP A 278 26.67 8.84 8.57
CA ASP A 278 26.66 9.66 9.79
C ASP A 278 26.99 8.83 11.04
N SER A 279 27.11 9.52 12.19
CA SER A 279 27.22 8.87 13.49
C SER A 279 25.87 8.29 13.89
N VAL A 280 25.82 6.98 14.13
CA VAL A 280 24.61 6.29 14.58
C VAL A 280 24.62 6.06 16.08
N GLN A 281 23.43 6.01 16.67
CA GLN A 281 23.24 5.57 18.03
C GLN A 281 23.18 4.04 18.05
N TRP A 282 24.17 3.39 18.67
CA TRP A 282 24.29 1.95 18.72
C TRP A 282 23.42 1.36 19.86
N ASP A 283 22.10 1.42 19.69
CA ASP A 283 21.14 0.70 20.53
C ASP A 283 20.98 -0.76 20.10
N GLU A 284 20.15 -1.50 20.81
CA GLU A 284 19.89 -2.91 20.53
C GLU A 284 19.39 -3.16 19.10
N THR A 285 18.45 -2.35 18.64
CA THR A 285 17.87 -2.46 17.29
C THR A 285 18.93 -2.20 16.21
N MET A 286 19.72 -1.15 16.35
CA MET A 286 20.76 -0.80 15.37
C MET A 286 21.89 -1.84 15.37
N ILE A 287 22.28 -2.35 16.52
CA ILE A 287 23.28 -3.44 16.62
C ILE A 287 22.75 -4.69 15.93
N THR A 288 21.52 -5.12 16.26
CA THR A 288 20.90 -6.32 15.66
C THR A 288 20.79 -6.18 14.15
N ARG A 289 20.29 -5.05 13.66
CA ARG A 289 20.19 -4.73 12.23
C ARG A 289 21.54 -4.83 11.53
N THR A 290 22.56 -4.22 12.10
CA THR A 290 23.91 -4.21 11.53
C THR A 290 24.53 -5.61 11.50
N MET A 291 24.33 -6.37 12.57
CA MET A 291 24.85 -7.75 12.67
C MET A 291 24.14 -8.70 11.68
N VAL A 292 22.83 -8.59 11.52
CA VAL A 292 22.06 -9.34 10.53
C VAL A 292 22.55 -9.00 9.12
N TRP A 293 22.65 -7.71 8.80
CA TRP A 293 23.20 -7.24 7.54
C TRP A 293 24.61 -7.78 7.27
N LEU A 294 25.50 -7.75 8.27
CA LEU A 294 26.86 -8.24 8.12
C LEU A 294 26.92 -9.76 7.87
N CYS A 295 26.01 -10.52 8.51
CA CYS A 295 25.85 -11.95 8.24
C CYS A 295 25.42 -12.21 6.79
N GLU A 296 24.47 -11.42 6.27
CA GLU A 296 24.00 -11.51 4.88
C GLU A 296 25.13 -11.15 3.88
N GLN A 297 25.91 -10.10 4.15
CA GLN A 297 27.02 -9.68 3.29
C GLN A 297 28.15 -10.72 3.23
N THR A 298 28.44 -11.35 4.37
CA THR A 298 29.56 -12.31 4.49
C THR A 298 29.14 -13.76 4.24
N GLY A 299 27.84 -14.07 4.27
CA GLY A 299 27.32 -15.44 4.23
C GLY A 299 27.69 -16.25 5.48
N LYS A 300 28.03 -15.60 6.60
CA LYS A 300 28.43 -16.21 7.85
C LYS A 300 27.31 -16.13 8.90
N ALA A 301 27.12 -17.17 9.68
CA ALA A 301 26.28 -17.10 10.87
C ALA A 301 26.92 -16.20 11.95
N LEU A 302 26.11 -15.67 12.89
CA LEU A 302 26.56 -14.76 13.95
C LEU A 302 27.82 -15.26 14.68
N SER A 303 27.83 -16.53 15.07
CA SER A 303 28.96 -17.14 15.79
C SER A 303 30.24 -17.32 14.99
N LYS A 304 30.18 -17.10 13.65
CA LYS A 304 31.32 -17.23 12.72
C LYS A 304 31.87 -15.88 12.28
N LEU A 305 31.30 -14.77 12.73
CA LEU A 305 31.82 -13.44 12.44
C LEU A 305 33.10 -13.17 13.21
N GLU A 306 34.10 -12.63 12.53
CA GLU A 306 35.40 -12.27 13.06
C GLU A 306 35.56 -10.74 13.05
N ASP A 307 36.47 -10.19 13.84
CA ASP A 307 36.73 -8.74 13.88
C ASP A 307 37.11 -8.16 12.52
N ASP A 308 37.73 -8.97 11.64
CA ASP A 308 38.10 -8.54 10.31
C ASP A 308 36.88 -8.37 9.38
N ASP A 309 35.79 -9.12 9.60
CA ASP A 309 34.54 -8.90 8.86
C ASP A 309 33.99 -7.49 9.13
N PHE A 310 34.03 -7.05 10.39
CA PHE A 310 33.63 -5.69 10.78
C PHE A 310 34.54 -4.62 10.18
N ARG A 311 35.87 -4.82 10.25
CA ARG A 311 36.84 -3.87 9.70
C ARG A 311 36.68 -3.70 8.20
N ASN A 312 36.47 -4.79 7.48
CA ASN A 312 36.27 -4.79 6.03
C ASN A 312 34.97 -4.09 5.57
N HIS A 313 34.01 -3.95 6.50
CA HIS A 313 32.70 -3.33 6.24
C HIS A 313 32.51 -1.98 6.97
N ASN A 314 33.62 -1.32 7.36
CA ASN A 314 33.62 0.01 8.00
C ASN A 314 32.91 0.08 9.38
N LEU A 315 32.82 -1.06 10.09
CA LEU A 315 32.17 -1.17 11.40
C LEU A 315 33.15 -1.06 12.58
N HIS A 316 34.26 -0.35 12.42
CA HIS A 316 35.27 -0.13 13.47
C HIS A 316 34.68 0.50 14.75
N GLN A 317 33.71 1.41 14.59
CA GLN A 317 33.08 2.08 15.72
C GLN A 317 32.31 1.08 16.59
N LEU A 318 31.60 0.14 15.97
CA LEU A 318 30.83 -0.88 16.67
C LEU A 318 31.74 -1.78 17.53
N LEU A 319 32.85 -2.27 16.97
CA LEU A 319 33.84 -3.03 17.74
C LEU A 319 34.43 -2.22 18.90
N ARG A 320 34.75 -0.95 18.67
CA ARG A 320 35.35 -0.09 19.70
C ARG A 320 34.40 0.18 20.86
N LEU A 321 33.12 0.38 20.61
CA LEU A 321 32.13 0.75 21.62
C LEU A 321 31.54 -0.47 22.34
N HIS A 322 31.33 -1.57 21.64
CA HIS A 322 30.57 -2.72 22.16
C HIS A 322 31.40 -4.00 22.32
N GLY A 323 32.69 -3.96 21.96
CA GLY A 323 33.64 -5.07 22.15
C GLY A 323 33.83 -5.92 20.88
N PRO A 324 34.62 -7.01 20.99
CA PRO A 324 34.97 -7.85 19.85
C PRO A 324 33.78 -8.62 19.32
N SER A 325 33.91 -9.11 18.09
CA SER A 325 32.87 -9.80 17.30
C SER A 325 32.13 -10.89 18.08
N HIS A 326 32.85 -11.74 18.82
CA HIS A 326 32.22 -12.83 19.58
C HIS A 326 31.32 -12.35 20.73
N VAL A 327 31.60 -11.18 21.33
CA VAL A 327 30.75 -10.59 22.39
C VAL A 327 29.47 -10.04 21.77
N LEU A 328 29.60 -9.34 20.63
CA LEU A 328 28.46 -8.84 19.87
C LEU A 328 27.58 -10.00 19.37
N ALA A 329 28.20 -11.05 18.82
CA ALA A 329 27.49 -12.22 18.34
C ALA A 329 26.64 -12.90 19.43
N LEU A 330 27.21 -13.07 20.63
CA LEU A 330 26.47 -13.65 21.76
C LEU A 330 25.30 -12.79 22.22
N LYS A 331 25.48 -11.46 22.25
CA LYS A 331 24.39 -10.54 22.60
C LYS A 331 23.24 -10.63 21.59
N VAL A 332 23.54 -10.46 20.30
CA VAL A 332 22.53 -10.47 19.23
C VAL A 332 21.85 -11.85 19.14
N PHE A 333 22.63 -12.93 19.27
CA PHE A 333 22.06 -14.28 19.34
C PHE A 333 21.03 -14.39 20.48
N GLY A 334 21.38 -13.90 21.69
CA GLY A 334 20.48 -13.92 22.85
C GLY A 334 19.21 -13.09 22.62
N TRP A 335 19.33 -11.90 22.03
CA TRP A 335 18.19 -11.06 21.72
C TRP A 335 17.26 -11.72 20.69
N LEU A 336 17.79 -12.24 19.59
CA LEU A 336 16.99 -12.92 18.56
C LEU A 336 16.38 -14.23 19.09
N GLN A 337 17.09 -14.97 19.95
CA GLN A 337 16.53 -16.17 20.58
C GLN A 337 15.36 -15.83 21.50
N ALA A 338 15.39 -14.68 22.18
CA ALA A 338 14.32 -14.23 23.05
C ALA A 338 13.02 -13.88 22.30
N THR A 339 13.10 -13.59 21.00
CA THR A 339 11.90 -13.35 20.18
C THR A 339 11.19 -14.65 19.77
N ILE A 340 11.82 -15.81 19.91
CA ILE A 340 11.29 -17.10 19.43
C ILE A 340 10.37 -17.72 20.48
N HIS A 341 9.10 -17.85 20.13
CA HIS A 341 8.04 -18.45 20.95
C HIS A 341 7.76 -19.90 20.49
N ASP A 342 8.70 -20.82 20.73
CA ASP A 342 8.61 -22.22 20.32
C ASP A 342 7.81 -23.10 21.31
N GLY A 343 7.70 -22.69 22.56
CA GLY A 343 6.89 -23.34 23.60
C GLY A 343 5.43 -22.95 23.52
N GLN A 344 5.07 -21.84 24.14
CA GLN A 344 3.74 -21.22 24.07
C GLN A 344 3.79 -19.93 23.24
N VAL A 345 2.74 -19.66 22.46
CA VAL A 345 2.62 -18.39 21.70
C VAL A 345 2.49 -17.24 22.69
N VAL A 346 1.65 -17.41 23.72
CA VAL A 346 1.40 -16.42 24.77
C VAL A 346 1.30 -17.16 26.12
N GLU A 347 1.79 -16.54 27.19
CA GLU A 347 1.70 -17.10 28.53
C GLU A 347 0.28 -17.00 29.12
N GLY A 348 -0.15 -18.04 29.80
CA GLY A 348 -1.45 -18.11 30.47
C GLY A 348 -2.61 -18.26 29.49
N GLN A 349 -3.85 -18.27 30.00
CA GLN A 349 -5.06 -18.21 29.17
C GLN A 349 -5.39 -16.77 28.87
N GLN A 350 -5.39 -16.42 27.58
CA GLN A 350 -5.63 -15.06 27.08
C GLN A 350 -6.83 -15.03 26.14
N LYS A 351 -7.44 -13.87 26.06
CA LYS A 351 -8.48 -13.54 25.07
C LYS A 351 -7.85 -12.74 23.95
N VAL A 352 -7.90 -13.26 22.74
CA VAL A 352 -7.17 -12.74 21.59
C VAL A 352 -8.15 -12.35 20.47
N ILE A 353 -7.94 -11.20 19.83
CA ILE A 353 -8.68 -10.82 18.63
C ILE A 353 -7.74 -10.55 17.47
N CYS A 354 -8.00 -11.18 16.32
CA CYS A 354 -7.37 -10.89 15.04
C CYS A 354 -8.28 -10.01 14.19
N PHE A 355 -7.84 -8.82 13.80
CA PHE A 355 -8.53 -7.99 12.83
C PHE A 355 -8.06 -8.33 11.42
N SER A 356 -8.95 -8.89 10.61
CA SER A 356 -8.72 -9.27 9.21
C SER A 356 -9.29 -8.18 8.29
N PRO A 357 -8.45 -7.39 7.58
CA PRO A 357 -8.93 -6.37 6.64
C PRO A 357 -9.89 -6.91 5.59
N HIS A 358 -9.51 -7.99 4.92
CA HIS A 358 -10.36 -8.77 4.02
C HIS A 358 -10.69 -10.14 4.63
N PRO A 359 -11.73 -10.82 4.12
CA PRO A 359 -12.13 -12.14 4.63
C PRO A 359 -11.20 -13.29 4.22
N ASP A 360 -9.89 -13.22 4.52
CA ASP A 360 -8.85 -14.23 4.27
C ASP A 360 -7.49 -13.84 4.87
N ASP A 361 -7.28 -12.55 5.20
CA ASP A 361 -6.00 -12.05 5.70
C ASP A 361 -5.58 -12.72 7.01
N ASP A 362 -6.52 -13.10 7.87
CA ASP A 362 -6.28 -13.84 9.11
C ASP A 362 -5.57 -15.18 8.85
N VAL A 363 -6.10 -16.01 7.96
CA VAL A 363 -5.52 -17.33 7.66
C VAL A 363 -4.26 -17.24 6.79
N ILE A 364 -4.19 -16.28 5.86
CA ILE A 364 -3.02 -16.04 5.02
C ILE A 364 -1.84 -15.54 5.86
N SER A 365 -2.10 -14.59 6.75
CA SER A 365 -1.04 -13.88 7.48
C SER A 365 -0.59 -14.63 8.72
N MET A 366 -1.54 -15.07 9.58
CA MET A 366 -1.26 -15.65 10.88
C MET A 366 -2.03 -16.95 11.18
N GLY A 367 -2.47 -17.65 10.14
CA GLY A 367 -3.25 -18.88 10.31
C GLY A 367 -2.55 -19.96 11.13
N GLY A 368 -1.22 -20.07 11.05
CA GLY A 368 -0.43 -20.97 11.86
C GLY A 368 -0.42 -20.59 13.34
N THR A 369 -0.32 -19.31 13.64
CA THR A 369 -0.41 -18.76 15.00
C THR A 369 -1.83 -18.95 15.57
N LEU A 370 -2.89 -18.70 14.77
CA LEU A 370 -4.27 -18.96 15.20
C LEU A 370 -4.48 -20.43 15.55
N ILE A 371 -3.93 -21.37 14.76
CA ILE A 371 -4.00 -22.80 15.06
C ILE A 371 -3.35 -23.08 16.42
N ARG A 372 -2.15 -22.55 16.67
CA ARG A 372 -1.43 -22.76 17.92
C ARG A 372 -2.17 -22.16 19.12
N LEU A 373 -2.66 -20.91 18.99
CA LEU A 373 -3.46 -20.25 20.04
C LEU A 373 -4.67 -21.09 20.43
N ASN A 374 -5.41 -21.64 19.46
CA ASN A 374 -6.56 -22.49 19.71
C ASN A 374 -6.15 -23.83 20.36
N GLU A 375 -5.05 -24.46 19.92
CA GLU A 375 -4.52 -25.69 20.50
C GLU A 375 -4.00 -25.48 21.93
N GLU A 376 -3.51 -24.27 22.25
CA GLU A 376 -3.07 -23.86 23.60
C GLU A 376 -4.25 -23.45 24.52
N GLY A 377 -5.48 -23.40 23.98
CA GLY A 377 -6.72 -23.16 24.74
C GLY A 377 -7.04 -21.69 25.01
N HIS A 378 -6.50 -20.77 24.19
CA HIS A 378 -6.87 -19.34 24.23
C HIS A 378 -8.28 -19.12 23.67
N GLU A 379 -8.97 -18.06 24.13
CA GLU A 379 -10.23 -17.60 23.53
C GLU A 379 -9.91 -16.72 22.34
N THR A 380 -10.04 -17.25 21.11
CA THR A 380 -9.68 -16.56 19.89
C THR A 380 -10.91 -16.00 19.18
N HIS A 381 -10.84 -14.71 18.79
CA HIS A 381 -11.83 -14.02 17.99
C HIS A 381 -11.22 -13.57 16.66
N VAL A 382 -12.03 -13.54 15.60
CA VAL A 382 -11.66 -12.93 14.31
C VAL A 382 -12.68 -11.87 13.93
N ALA A 383 -12.20 -10.68 13.60
CA ALA A 383 -13.03 -9.55 13.16
C ALA A 383 -12.71 -9.18 11.71
N TYR A 384 -13.61 -9.52 10.80
CA TYR A 384 -13.52 -9.18 9.38
C TYR A 384 -14.03 -7.76 9.17
N MET A 385 -13.14 -6.87 8.74
CA MET A 385 -13.41 -5.43 8.69
C MET A 385 -14.23 -5.05 7.46
N THR A 386 -13.99 -5.71 6.33
CA THR A 386 -14.70 -5.46 5.07
C THR A 386 -15.39 -6.72 4.55
N SER A 387 -16.33 -6.55 3.64
CA SER A 387 -17.03 -7.68 3.01
C SER A 387 -16.21 -8.38 1.90
N GLY A 388 -15.17 -7.74 1.36
CA GLY A 388 -14.38 -8.26 0.24
C GLY A 388 -15.19 -8.45 -1.06
N ASN A 389 -16.40 -7.89 -1.15
CA ASN A 389 -17.38 -8.17 -2.20
C ASN A 389 -16.97 -7.69 -3.60
N ILE A 390 -16.03 -6.76 -3.72
CA ILE A 390 -15.52 -6.31 -5.02
C ILE A 390 -14.50 -7.28 -5.64
N ALA A 391 -13.96 -8.20 -4.84
CA ALA A 391 -12.92 -9.15 -5.24
C ALA A 391 -13.48 -10.56 -5.54
N VAL A 392 -14.69 -10.65 -6.09
CA VAL A 392 -15.33 -11.91 -6.51
C VAL A 392 -15.75 -11.81 -7.97
N PHE A 393 -15.51 -12.85 -8.74
CA PHE A 393 -15.89 -12.88 -10.16
C PHE A 393 -17.41 -12.85 -10.36
N ASP A 394 -17.85 -12.24 -11.45
CA ASP A 394 -19.26 -12.13 -11.81
C ASP A 394 -19.92 -13.48 -12.01
N HIS A 395 -19.19 -14.44 -12.60
CA HIS A 395 -19.69 -15.80 -12.81
C HIS A 395 -19.94 -16.57 -11.50
N ASP A 396 -19.21 -16.29 -10.43
CA ASP A 396 -19.46 -16.88 -9.11
C ASP A 396 -20.75 -16.36 -8.50
N ALA A 397 -21.00 -15.06 -8.62
CA ALA A 397 -22.27 -14.48 -8.18
C ALA A 397 -23.47 -15.06 -8.94
N GLN A 398 -23.33 -15.23 -10.27
CA GLN A 398 -24.34 -15.88 -11.09
C GLN A 398 -24.57 -17.34 -10.66
N ARG A 399 -23.49 -18.13 -10.52
CA ARG A 399 -23.53 -19.54 -10.10
C ARG A 399 -24.25 -19.72 -8.76
N ILE A 400 -23.99 -18.86 -7.79
CA ILE A 400 -24.65 -18.93 -6.48
C ILE A 400 -26.12 -18.52 -6.56
N ALA A 401 -26.47 -17.51 -7.38
CA ALA A 401 -27.87 -17.14 -7.59
C ALA A 401 -28.67 -18.32 -8.19
N ASP A 402 -28.13 -18.96 -9.24
CA ASP A 402 -28.70 -20.13 -9.87
C ASP A 402 -28.85 -21.31 -8.86
N LEU A 403 -27.80 -21.58 -8.07
CA LEU A 403 -27.80 -22.62 -7.04
C LEU A 403 -28.91 -22.42 -6.00
N VAL A 404 -29.09 -21.19 -5.51
CA VAL A 404 -30.12 -20.87 -4.50
C VAL A 404 -31.52 -21.08 -5.07
N THR A 405 -31.75 -20.69 -6.32
CA THR A 405 -33.05 -20.89 -6.99
C THR A 405 -33.35 -22.37 -7.15
N GLU A 406 -32.40 -23.19 -7.64
CA GLU A 406 -32.54 -24.62 -7.79
C GLU A 406 -32.67 -25.35 -6.44
N TYR A 407 -31.93 -24.92 -5.42
CA TYR A 407 -32.05 -25.43 -4.05
C TYR A 407 -33.47 -25.22 -3.50
N ASN A 408 -34.02 -24.02 -3.64
CA ASN A 408 -35.37 -23.71 -3.18
C ASN A 408 -36.43 -24.54 -3.95
N HIS A 409 -36.26 -24.71 -5.26
CA HIS A 409 -37.11 -25.54 -6.06
C HIS A 409 -37.07 -27.01 -5.61
N LEU A 410 -35.86 -27.56 -5.41
CA LEU A 410 -35.67 -28.98 -5.02
C LEU A 410 -36.31 -29.30 -3.65
N PHE A 411 -36.21 -28.36 -2.71
CA PHE A 411 -36.73 -28.56 -1.34
C PHE A 411 -38.13 -28.00 -1.11
N GLY A 412 -38.81 -27.50 -2.16
CA GLY A 412 -40.17 -26.95 -2.05
C GLY A 412 -40.28 -25.69 -1.17
N ILE A 413 -39.22 -24.90 -1.10
CA ILE A 413 -39.18 -23.61 -0.41
C ILE A 413 -39.79 -22.56 -1.35
N GLU A 414 -40.51 -21.55 -0.79
CA GLU A 414 -41.07 -20.43 -1.55
C GLU A 414 -39.94 -19.74 -2.38
N ASN A 415 -40.12 -19.69 -3.71
CA ASN A 415 -39.01 -19.40 -4.63
C ASN A 415 -39.16 -18.09 -5.42
N ASP A 416 -40.28 -17.38 -5.35
CA ASP A 416 -40.57 -16.21 -6.18
C ASP A 416 -39.50 -15.10 -6.01
N LYS A 417 -39.02 -14.89 -4.78
CA LYS A 417 -38.00 -13.88 -4.49
C LYS A 417 -36.63 -14.28 -5.02
N SER A 418 -36.24 -15.56 -4.91
CA SER A 418 -34.95 -16.02 -5.43
C SER A 418 -34.91 -16.00 -6.96
N ILE A 419 -36.00 -16.36 -7.62
CA ILE A 419 -36.17 -16.25 -9.07
C ILE A 419 -36.05 -14.77 -9.52
N ASP A 420 -36.66 -13.82 -8.80
CA ASP A 420 -36.53 -12.38 -9.11
C ASP A 420 -35.10 -11.88 -8.92
N VAL A 421 -34.43 -12.29 -7.84
CA VAL A 421 -33.00 -11.93 -7.61
C VAL A 421 -32.11 -12.51 -8.71
N GLU A 422 -32.26 -13.81 -9.03
CA GLU A 422 -31.49 -14.46 -10.10
C GLU A 422 -31.69 -13.75 -11.45
N ARG A 423 -32.93 -13.43 -11.81
CA ARG A 423 -33.24 -12.69 -13.04
C ARG A 423 -32.53 -11.33 -13.08
N ARG A 424 -32.61 -10.53 -12.00
CA ARG A 424 -31.97 -9.21 -11.90
C ARG A 424 -30.43 -9.31 -11.95
N VAL A 425 -29.85 -10.33 -11.32
CA VAL A 425 -28.41 -10.59 -11.37
C VAL A 425 -28.00 -10.89 -12.81
N ARG A 426 -28.70 -11.82 -13.48
CA ARG A 426 -28.42 -12.21 -14.87
C ARG A 426 -28.57 -11.04 -15.83
N GLU A 427 -29.64 -10.24 -15.72
CA GLU A 427 -29.86 -9.05 -16.53
C GLU A 427 -28.73 -8.04 -16.35
N SER A 428 -28.39 -7.71 -15.10
CA SER A 428 -27.33 -6.75 -14.79
C SER A 428 -25.97 -7.19 -15.32
N LEU A 429 -25.57 -8.44 -15.08
CA LEU A 429 -24.27 -8.95 -15.52
C LEU A 429 -24.16 -9.10 -17.04
N SER A 430 -25.30 -9.34 -17.75
CA SER A 430 -25.31 -9.46 -19.21
C SER A 430 -25.21 -8.12 -19.94
N THR A 431 -25.54 -7.02 -19.28
CA THR A 431 -25.53 -5.66 -19.84
C THR A 431 -24.41 -4.78 -19.26
N LYS A 432 -23.65 -5.31 -18.30
CA LYS A 432 -22.60 -4.59 -17.59
C LYS A 432 -21.46 -4.22 -18.53
N GLU A 433 -21.17 -2.94 -18.58
CA GLU A 433 -20.00 -2.44 -19.29
C GLU A 433 -18.70 -2.70 -18.51
N PRO A 434 -17.56 -2.84 -19.20
CA PRO A 434 -16.27 -2.98 -18.56
C PRO A 434 -15.99 -1.86 -17.54
N GLY A 435 -15.66 -2.22 -16.29
CA GLY A 435 -15.39 -1.24 -15.23
C GLY A 435 -16.62 -0.64 -14.55
N GLU A 436 -17.84 -1.02 -14.95
CA GLU A 436 -19.07 -0.60 -14.31
C GLU A 436 -19.23 -1.25 -12.92
N PRO A 437 -19.60 -0.50 -11.86
CA PRO A 437 -19.87 -1.07 -10.54
C PRO A 437 -21.05 -2.04 -10.55
N ASP A 438 -20.97 -3.06 -9.72
CA ASP A 438 -22.05 -4.02 -9.54
C ASP A 438 -23.29 -3.41 -8.87
N ILE A 439 -24.47 -3.89 -9.27
CA ILE A 439 -25.71 -3.56 -8.55
C ILE A 439 -25.68 -4.14 -7.12
N ALA A 440 -26.44 -3.54 -6.22
CA ALA A 440 -26.50 -3.94 -4.81
C ALA A 440 -26.82 -5.42 -4.58
N ALA A 441 -27.61 -6.06 -5.46
CA ALA A 441 -27.93 -7.48 -5.38
C ALA A 441 -26.67 -8.35 -5.65
N VAL A 442 -25.89 -8.02 -6.68
CA VAL A 442 -24.63 -8.70 -7.01
C VAL A 442 -23.62 -8.54 -5.89
N LEU A 443 -23.40 -7.29 -5.40
CA LEU A 443 -22.48 -7.03 -4.28
C LEU A 443 -22.83 -7.81 -3.01
N LYS A 444 -24.14 -7.98 -2.70
CA LYS A 444 -24.59 -8.78 -1.56
C LYS A 444 -24.27 -10.26 -1.74
N ILE A 445 -24.48 -10.82 -2.94
CA ILE A 445 -24.15 -12.23 -3.21
C ILE A 445 -22.64 -12.45 -3.12
N LYS A 446 -21.83 -11.56 -3.72
CA LYS A 446 -20.38 -11.60 -3.64
C LYS A 446 -19.89 -11.51 -2.17
N GLY A 447 -20.49 -10.62 -1.38
CA GLY A 447 -20.20 -10.53 0.06
C GLY A 447 -20.60 -11.80 0.84
N LEU A 448 -21.69 -12.46 0.47
CA LEU A 448 -22.12 -13.73 1.10
C LEU A 448 -21.17 -14.89 0.76
N ILE A 449 -20.63 -14.92 -0.46
CA ILE A 449 -19.59 -15.88 -0.86
C ILE A 449 -18.38 -15.71 0.07
N ARG A 450 -17.82 -14.50 0.16
CA ARG A 450 -16.67 -14.19 1.01
C ARG A 450 -16.94 -14.48 2.50
N TRP A 451 -18.15 -14.18 2.97
CA TRP A 451 -18.56 -14.48 4.34
C TRP A 451 -18.52 -15.99 4.63
N SER A 452 -19.06 -16.80 3.73
CA SER A 452 -19.09 -18.27 3.91
C SER A 452 -17.70 -18.89 3.87
N GLU A 453 -16.83 -18.39 3.02
CA GLU A 453 -15.43 -18.79 2.89
C GLU A 453 -14.63 -18.42 4.16
N ALA A 454 -14.75 -17.18 4.64
CA ALA A 454 -14.10 -16.71 5.85
C ALA A 454 -14.50 -17.54 7.08
N LYS A 455 -15.79 -17.81 7.22
CA LYS A 455 -16.30 -18.70 8.27
C LYS A 455 -15.67 -20.10 8.20
N ALA A 456 -15.61 -20.69 7.00
CA ALA A 456 -15.01 -22.02 6.82
C ALA A 456 -13.50 -22.02 7.11
N GLY A 457 -12.76 -20.98 6.69
CA GLY A 457 -11.33 -20.82 6.97
C GLY A 457 -11.04 -20.69 8.46
N ALA A 458 -11.81 -19.84 9.17
CA ALA A 458 -11.66 -19.65 10.61
C ALA A 458 -11.96 -20.92 11.42
N ILE A 459 -13.00 -21.66 11.05
CA ILE A 459 -13.32 -22.94 11.68
C ILE A 459 -12.20 -23.97 11.45
N GLU A 460 -11.62 -24.03 10.23
CA GLU A 460 -10.50 -24.93 9.93
C GLU A 460 -9.28 -24.65 10.80
N VAL A 461 -8.98 -23.38 11.16
CA VAL A 461 -7.89 -23.05 12.09
C VAL A 461 -8.27 -23.28 13.57
N GLY A 462 -9.53 -23.58 13.87
CA GLY A 462 -9.99 -23.94 15.22
C GLY A 462 -10.74 -22.82 15.96
N CYS A 463 -11.07 -21.70 15.32
CA CYS A 463 -11.89 -20.66 15.93
C CYS A 463 -13.35 -21.12 16.11
N ASP A 464 -13.98 -20.70 17.20
CA ASP A 464 -15.40 -20.92 17.43
C ASP A 464 -16.22 -20.02 16.51
N GLU A 465 -17.33 -20.54 15.97
CA GLU A 465 -18.23 -19.80 15.09
C GLU A 465 -18.81 -18.54 15.79
N ASP A 466 -19.11 -18.64 17.08
CA ASP A 466 -19.67 -17.55 17.87
C ASP A 466 -18.67 -16.39 18.09
N ASN A 467 -17.38 -16.64 17.85
CA ASN A 467 -16.29 -15.66 17.97
C ASN A 467 -15.92 -14.99 16.65
N LEU A 468 -16.71 -15.18 15.59
CA LEU A 468 -16.47 -14.54 14.29
C LEU A 468 -17.34 -13.27 14.15
N HIS A 469 -16.71 -12.13 13.88
CA HIS A 469 -17.34 -10.82 13.81
C HIS A 469 -17.20 -10.22 12.41
N PHE A 470 -18.31 -10.09 11.69
CA PHE A 470 -18.35 -9.49 10.36
C PHE A 470 -18.82 -8.03 10.48
N LEU A 471 -17.89 -7.07 10.39
CA LEU A 471 -18.14 -5.66 10.70
C LEU A 471 -18.68 -4.87 9.51
N ASP A 472 -18.26 -5.21 8.29
CA ASP A 472 -18.64 -4.52 7.05
C ASP A 472 -18.63 -2.99 7.23
N LEU A 473 -17.44 -2.43 7.51
CA LEU A 473 -17.26 -1.04 7.88
C LEU A 473 -17.76 -0.06 6.80
N PRO A 474 -18.40 1.06 7.18
CA PRO A 474 -19.00 2.03 6.27
C PRO A 474 -18.03 2.60 5.22
N PHE A 475 -16.76 2.78 5.56
CA PHE A 475 -15.77 3.33 4.62
C PHE A 475 -15.60 2.47 3.36
N TYR A 476 -15.85 1.15 3.44
CA TYR A 476 -15.68 0.20 2.34
C TYR A 476 -16.94 0.05 1.46
N ARG A 477 -18.12 0.48 1.93
CA ARG A 477 -19.42 0.29 1.26
C ARG A 477 -19.62 1.19 0.04
N THR A 478 -18.62 1.26 -0.83
CA THR A 478 -18.69 2.07 -2.06
C THR A 478 -19.10 1.25 -3.29
N GLY A 479 -18.85 -0.06 -3.26
CA GLY A 479 -19.00 -0.96 -4.41
C GLY A 479 -17.89 -0.81 -5.45
N THR A 480 -16.85 -0.01 -5.15
CA THR A 480 -15.67 0.25 -5.98
C THR A 480 -14.41 0.09 -5.16
N VAL A 481 -13.25 0.12 -5.81
CA VAL A 481 -11.94 0.11 -5.14
C VAL A 481 -11.71 1.39 -4.33
N GLU A 482 -12.30 2.51 -4.76
CA GLU A 482 -12.22 3.77 -4.04
C GLU A 482 -12.99 3.71 -2.72
N LYS A 483 -12.34 4.12 -1.63
CA LYS A 483 -12.86 4.07 -0.27
C LYS A 483 -13.31 5.45 0.19
N ARG A 484 -14.32 5.48 1.05
CA ARG A 484 -14.69 6.72 1.74
C ARG A 484 -13.63 7.06 2.81
N PRO A 485 -13.48 8.33 3.16
CA PRO A 485 -12.68 8.70 4.33
C PRO A 485 -13.20 8.01 5.59
N VAL A 486 -12.28 7.60 6.46
CA VAL A 486 -12.60 7.03 7.77
C VAL A 486 -13.41 8.04 8.60
N GLY A 487 -14.53 7.60 9.12
CA GLY A 487 -15.42 8.41 9.96
C GLY A 487 -15.46 7.95 11.43
N ASP A 488 -16.12 8.76 12.27
CA ASP A 488 -16.32 8.41 13.68
C ASP A 488 -17.19 7.16 13.84
N VAL A 489 -18.05 6.86 12.87
CA VAL A 489 -18.90 5.65 12.87
C VAL A 489 -18.02 4.39 12.74
N ASP A 490 -17.00 4.41 11.87
CA ASP A 490 -16.08 3.28 11.70
C ASP A 490 -15.33 2.99 13.01
N LYS A 491 -14.81 4.04 13.66
CA LYS A 491 -14.12 3.93 14.96
C LYS A 491 -15.04 3.45 16.08
N ALA A 492 -16.27 3.95 16.13
CA ALA A 492 -17.24 3.57 17.16
C ALA A 492 -17.60 2.08 17.11
N ILE A 493 -17.65 1.47 15.91
CA ILE A 493 -17.86 0.04 15.74
C ILE A 493 -16.70 -0.75 16.38
N ILE A 494 -15.45 -0.34 16.15
CA ILE A 494 -14.27 -1.00 16.75
C ILE A 494 -14.26 -0.82 18.27
N VAL A 495 -14.47 0.40 18.78
CA VAL A 495 -14.54 0.66 20.23
C VAL A 495 -15.59 -0.24 20.89
N SER A 496 -16.80 -0.32 20.31
CA SER A 496 -17.88 -1.16 20.85
C SER A 496 -17.54 -2.64 20.85
N LEU A 497 -16.82 -3.12 19.82
CA LEU A 497 -16.35 -4.50 19.74
C LEU A 497 -15.32 -4.78 20.82
N LEU A 498 -14.30 -3.93 20.96
CA LEU A 498 -13.24 -4.08 21.95
C LEU A 498 -13.79 -4.02 23.39
N GLN A 499 -14.71 -3.10 23.68
CA GLN A 499 -15.37 -3.01 25.00
C GLN A 499 -16.21 -4.24 25.32
N ARG A 500 -16.83 -4.89 24.32
CA ARG A 500 -17.64 -6.09 24.50
C ARG A 500 -16.77 -7.33 24.72
N ILE A 501 -15.70 -7.50 23.94
CA ILE A 501 -14.82 -8.68 24.02
C ILE A 501 -13.83 -8.54 25.16
N GLN A 502 -13.29 -7.36 25.40
CA GLN A 502 -12.20 -7.09 26.35
C GLN A 502 -11.00 -8.00 26.11
N PRO A 503 -10.39 -7.95 24.92
CA PRO A 503 -9.25 -8.81 24.61
C PRO A 503 -8.01 -8.39 25.41
N ASP A 504 -7.13 -9.35 25.67
CA ASP A 504 -5.80 -9.12 26.24
C ASP A 504 -4.80 -8.73 25.15
N ILE A 505 -4.98 -9.29 23.94
CA ILE A 505 -4.09 -9.09 22.81
C ILE A 505 -4.92 -8.82 21.54
N ILE A 506 -4.45 -7.83 20.76
CA ILE A 506 -5.01 -7.49 19.45
C ILE A 506 -3.95 -7.73 18.37
N TYR A 507 -4.30 -8.49 17.33
CA TYR A 507 -3.50 -8.60 16.11
C TYR A 507 -4.09 -7.72 15.01
N VAL A 508 -3.24 -6.87 14.40
CA VAL A 508 -3.61 -5.89 13.38
C VAL A 508 -2.71 -6.06 12.16
N ALA A 509 -3.26 -5.91 10.96
CA ALA A 509 -2.45 -5.89 9.75
C ALA A 509 -1.53 -4.66 9.73
N GLY A 510 -0.23 -4.89 9.89
CA GLY A 510 0.84 -3.90 9.74
C GLY A 510 1.42 -3.87 8.33
N ASP A 511 0.83 -4.62 7.39
CA ASP A 511 1.20 -4.61 5.98
C ASP A 511 0.54 -3.42 5.29
N LEU A 512 1.29 -2.33 5.14
CA LEU A 512 0.84 -1.11 4.48
C LEU A 512 1.20 -1.09 2.99
N SER A 513 1.73 -2.19 2.47
CA SER A 513 2.15 -2.34 1.08
C SER A 513 1.06 -2.93 0.18
N ASP A 514 -0.15 -3.18 0.71
CA ASP A 514 -1.26 -3.67 -0.08
C ASP A 514 -1.61 -2.69 -1.22
N PRO A 515 -1.74 -3.19 -2.46
CA PRO A 515 -1.94 -2.32 -3.64
C PRO A 515 -3.22 -1.47 -3.55
N HIS A 516 -4.20 -1.91 -2.75
CA HIS A 516 -5.52 -1.29 -2.66
C HIS A 516 -5.65 -0.30 -1.49
N GLY A 517 -4.65 -0.24 -0.59
CA GLY A 517 -4.65 0.62 0.59
C GLY A 517 -5.71 0.26 1.64
N THR A 518 -6.37 -0.91 1.53
CA THR A 518 -7.39 -1.34 2.50
C THR A 518 -6.78 -1.64 3.86
N HIS A 519 -5.63 -2.31 3.89
CA HIS A 519 -4.92 -2.63 5.13
C HIS A 519 -4.55 -1.37 5.90
N ARG A 520 -4.03 -0.34 5.21
CA ARG A 520 -3.73 0.96 5.83
C ARG A 520 -4.96 1.59 6.46
N VAL A 521 -6.06 1.68 5.70
CA VAL A 521 -7.31 2.28 6.20
C VAL A 521 -7.86 1.51 7.39
N CYS A 522 -7.81 0.17 7.36
CA CYS A 522 -8.21 -0.67 8.49
C CYS A 522 -7.35 -0.43 9.72
N ALA A 523 -6.01 -0.36 9.55
CA ALA A 523 -5.10 -0.05 10.64
C ALA A 523 -5.38 1.35 11.24
N GLU A 524 -5.61 2.37 10.40
CA GLU A 524 -5.99 3.73 10.87
C GLU A 524 -7.26 3.72 11.72
N VAL A 525 -8.29 2.96 11.32
CA VAL A 525 -9.53 2.84 12.10
C VAL A 525 -9.28 2.19 13.46
N ILE A 526 -8.56 1.06 13.48
CA ILE A 526 -8.29 0.29 14.71
C ILE A 526 -7.43 1.10 15.67
N LEU A 527 -6.29 1.62 15.20
CA LEU A 527 -5.38 2.39 16.03
C LEU A 527 -6.00 3.71 16.49
N GLY A 528 -6.81 4.34 15.63
CA GLY A 528 -7.61 5.50 16.02
C GLY A 528 -8.62 5.19 17.12
N ALA A 529 -9.26 4.03 17.09
CA ALA A 529 -10.15 3.57 18.17
C ALA A 529 -9.39 3.30 19.48
N ILE A 530 -8.23 2.65 19.40
CA ILE A 530 -7.34 2.40 20.53
C ILE A 530 -6.86 3.72 21.15
N HIS A 531 -6.42 4.69 20.35
CA HIS A 531 -6.06 6.02 20.85
C HIS A 531 -7.24 6.72 21.55
N GLN A 532 -8.46 6.57 21.02
CA GLN A 532 -9.65 7.13 21.67
C GLN A 532 -9.89 6.49 23.04
N MET A 533 -9.75 5.17 23.16
CA MET A 533 -9.87 4.44 24.44
C MET A 533 -8.79 4.89 25.44
N LEU A 534 -7.53 5.01 24.99
CA LEU A 534 -6.43 5.54 25.81
C LEU A 534 -6.72 6.96 26.34
N ASN A 535 -7.20 7.84 25.48
CA ASN A 535 -7.56 9.22 25.86
C ASN A 535 -8.71 9.28 26.85
N ASN A 536 -9.60 8.27 26.83
CA ASN A 536 -10.68 8.11 27.79
C ASN A 536 -10.21 7.48 29.13
N GLY A 537 -8.94 7.08 29.25
CA GLY A 537 -8.39 6.41 30.42
C GLY A 537 -8.80 4.94 30.55
N GLU A 538 -9.24 4.31 29.46
CA GLU A 538 -9.57 2.89 29.40
C GLU A 538 -8.28 2.06 29.29
N ALA A 539 -8.29 0.84 29.86
CA ALA A 539 -7.20 -0.11 29.65
C ALA A 539 -7.18 -0.57 28.20
N VAL A 540 -6.01 -0.59 27.59
CA VAL A 540 -5.82 -1.05 26.21
C VAL A 540 -5.02 -2.32 26.21
N PRO A 541 -5.40 -3.30 25.36
CA PRO A 541 -4.65 -4.54 25.21
C PRO A 541 -3.30 -4.33 24.52
N ASP A 542 -2.43 -5.35 24.59
CA ASP A 542 -1.22 -5.42 23.77
C ASP A 542 -1.60 -5.49 22.30
N VAL A 543 -0.93 -4.69 21.46
CA VAL A 543 -1.16 -4.66 20.02
C VAL A 543 0.04 -5.23 19.30
N LEU A 544 -0.21 -6.28 18.53
CA LEU A 544 0.78 -6.94 17.68
C LEU A 544 0.42 -6.73 16.21
N LEU A 545 1.40 -6.30 15.43
CA LEU A 545 1.26 -6.10 14.00
C LEU A 545 1.73 -7.35 13.26
N TYR A 546 0.95 -7.83 12.31
CA TYR A 546 1.33 -8.90 11.39
C TYR A 546 1.50 -8.39 9.97
N ARG A 547 2.29 -9.08 9.14
CA ARG A 547 2.43 -8.80 7.71
C ARG A 547 1.56 -9.75 6.89
N GLY A 548 1.02 -9.26 5.77
CA GLY A 548 0.19 -10.02 4.82
C GLY A 548 1.00 -10.87 3.83
N ALA A 549 0.41 -11.14 2.67
CA ALA A 549 1.04 -11.97 1.62
C ALA A 549 2.16 -11.25 0.84
N TRP A 550 2.33 -9.93 1.03
CA TRP A 550 3.15 -9.09 0.16
C TRP A 550 4.60 -8.95 0.64
N HIS A 551 4.80 -8.73 1.93
CA HIS A 551 6.10 -8.50 2.55
C HIS A 551 6.20 -9.15 3.94
N GLU A 552 7.42 -9.29 4.45
CA GLU A 552 7.70 -9.73 5.82
C GLU A 552 8.59 -8.72 6.52
N TYR A 553 8.56 -8.71 7.85
CA TYR A 553 9.45 -7.90 8.68
C TYR A 553 10.92 -8.26 8.44
N ALA A 554 11.80 -7.26 8.51
CA ALA A 554 13.21 -7.52 8.64
C ALA A 554 13.49 -8.18 10.01
N ILE A 555 14.50 -9.05 10.09
CA ILE A 555 14.76 -9.85 11.31
C ILE A 555 14.91 -8.98 12.57
N HIS A 556 15.48 -7.80 12.46
CA HIS A 556 15.66 -6.86 13.56
C HIS A 556 14.39 -6.11 13.99
N GLU A 557 13.30 -6.24 13.25
CA GLU A 557 11.98 -5.65 13.55
C GLU A 557 11.03 -6.66 14.19
N ILE A 558 11.44 -7.94 14.28
CA ILE A 558 10.59 -9.01 14.80
C ILE A 558 10.70 -9.04 16.31
N ASP A 559 9.58 -8.76 16.99
CA ASP A 559 9.47 -8.89 18.45
C ASP A 559 8.99 -10.27 18.88
N ILE A 560 8.16 -10.93 18.05
CA ILE A 560 7.64 -12.27 18.31
C ILE A 560 7.74 -13.10 17.04
N ALA A 561 8.45 -14.22 17.13
CA ALA A 561 8.62 -15.22 16.08
C ALA A 561 7.95 -16.54 16.52
N VAL A 562 6.92 -16.96 15.79
CA VAL A 562 6.15 -18.18 16.11
C VAL A 562 6.51 -19.30 15.14
N PRO A 563 7.28 -20.30 15.57
CA PRO A 563 7.63 -21.45 14.74
C PRO A 563 6.41 -22.33 14.43
N LEU A 564 6.35 -22.81 13.20
CA LEU A 564 5.27 -23.68 12.71
C LEU A 564 5.80 -25.07 12.35
N SER A 565 5.09 -26.10 12.82
CA SER A 565 5.33 -27.48 12.45
C SER A 565 4.80 -27.79 11.03
N PRO A 566 5.21 -28.91 10.40
CA PRO A 566 4.63 -29.37 9.15
C PRO A 566 3.10 -29.53 9.21
N ALA A 567 2.57 -29.98 10.37
CA ALA A 567 1.13 -30.14 10.59
C ALA A 567 0.41 -28.79 10.61
N HIS A 568 0.97 -27.78 11.28
CA HIS A 568 0.43 -26.42 11.29
C HIS A 568 0.40 -25.81 9.88
N LEU A 569 1.48 -25.95 9.10
CA LEU A 569 1.51 -25.48 7.72
C LEU A 569 0.45 -26.14 6.84
N MET A 570 0.27 -27.47 6.98
CA MET A 570 -0.75 -28.19 6.23
C MET A 570 -2.16 -27.74 6.60
N LYS A 571 -2.44 -27.53 7.87
CA LYS A 571 -3.74 -27.05 8.36
C LYS A 571 -3.99 -25.61 7.93
N LYS A 572 -2.97 -24.71 8.00
CA LYS A 572 -3.02 -23.36 7.46
C LYS A 572 -3.36 -23.36 5.96
N ARG A 573 -2.68 -24.18 5.16
CA ARG A 573 -2.93 -24.31 3.73
C ARG A 573 -4.38 -24.72 3.45
N LYS A 574 -4.93 -25.67 4.21
CA LYS A 574 -6.34 -26.06 4.09
C LYS A 574 -7.28 -24.91 4.40
N ALA A 575 -7.00 -24.12 5.43
CA ALA A 575 -7.79 -22.93 5.75
C ALA A 575 -7.78 -21.90 4.62
N ILE A 576 -6.61 -21.66 4.01
CA ILE A 576 -6.51 -20.78 2.83
C ILE A 576 -7.33 -21.35 1.66
N PHE A 577 -7.37 -22.67 1.46
CA PHE A 577 -8.14 -23.31 0.40
C PHE A 577 -9.66 -23.23 0.58
N MET A 578 -10.15 -22.85 1.79
CA MET A 578 -11.58 -22.58 1.98
C MET A 578 -12.03 -21.30 1.27
N HIS A 579 -11.09 -20.42 0.89
CA HIS A 579 -11.36 -19.20 0.14
C HIS A 579 -11.34 -19.47 -1.37
N GLU A 580 -12.31 -20.25 -1.86
CA GLU A 580 -12.36 -20.71 -3.25
C GLU A 580 -12.45 -19.58 -4.27
N SER A 581 -13.13 -18.47 -3.94
CA SER A 581 -13.24 -17.30 -4.82
C SER A 581 -11.92 -16.55 -5.02
N GLN A 582 -10.89 -16.85 -4.20
CA GLN A 582 -9.55 -16.25 -4.25
C GLN A 582 -8.47 -17.22 -4.71
N LYS A 583 -8.87 -18.44 -5.09
CA LYS A 583 -8.01 -19.53 -5.52
C LYS A 583 -7.83 -19.50 -7.03
N ASP A 584 -6.73 -20.10 -7.51
CA ASP A 584 -6.35 -20.25 -8.92
C ASP A 584 -6.07 -18.90 -9.61
N GLU A 585 -7.02 -18.02 -9.73
CA GLU A 585 -6.88 -16.69 -10.33
C GLU A 585 -7.61 -15.66 -9.45
N ALA A 586 -6.87 -14.85 -8.70
CA ALA A 586 -7.44 -13.74 -7.96
C ALA A 586 -7.79 -12.59 -8.93
N LEU A 587 -8.91 -11.90 -8.68
CA LEU A 587 -9.31 -10.72 -9.47
C LEU A 587 -8.26 -9.60 -9.41
N PHE A 588 -7.47 -9.57 -8.31
CA PHE A 588 -6.43 -8.60 -8.05
C PHE A 588 -5.12 -9.30 -7.64
N PRO A 589 -4.42 -9.99 -8.56
CA PRO A 589 -3.27 -10.83 -8.23
C PRO A 589 -2.03 -10.03 -7.81
N GLY A 590 -2.00 -8.72 -8.05
CA GLY A 590 -0.79 -7.91 -7.88
C GLY A 590 0.29 -8.27 -8.91
N SER A 591 1.57 -8.05 -8.60
CA SER A 591 2.69 -8.37 -9.49
C SER A 591 3.24 -9.79 -9.32
N ASP A 592 2.77 -10.56 -8.36
CA ASP A 592 3.22 -11.93 -8.09
C ASP A 592 2.20 -12.93 -8.67
N PRO A 593 2.57 -13.79 -9.64
CA PRO A 593 1.67 -14.73 -10.27
C PRO A 593 1.37 -15.99 -9.42
N ARG A 594 2.04 -16.16 -8.26
CA ARG A 594 1.81 -17.31 -7.39
C ARG A 594 0.49 -17.17 -6.63
N GLU A 595 -0.14 -18.29 -6.32
CA GLU A 595 -1.31 -18.32 -5.44
C GLU A 595 -0.99 -17.83 -4.01
N PHE A 596 -1.97 -17.29 -3.30
CA PHE A 596 -1.78 -16.76 -1.94
C PHE A 596 -1.18 -17.76 -0.96
N TRP A 597 -1.57 -19.03 -1.03
CA TRP A 597 -0.99 -20.06 -0.16
C TRP A 597 0.50 -20.29 -0.42
N GLN A 598 0.95 -20.22 -1.68
CA GLN A 598 2.35 -20.34 -2.04
C GLN A 598 3.15 -19.15 -1.49
N ARG A 599 2.63 -17.93 -1.68
CA ARG A 599 3.26 -16.71 -1.13
C ARG A 599 3.38 -16.79 0.39
N ALA A 600 2.30 -17.18 1.09
CA ALA A 600 2.26 -17.30 2.54
C ALA A 600 3.29 -18.33 3.06
N GLU A 601 3.35 -19.52 2.44
CA GLU A 601 4.33 -20.55 2.83
C GLU A 601 5.77 -20.11 2.53
N ASP A 602 6.04 -19.57 1.34
CA ASP A 602 7.39 -19.12 0.97
C ASP A 602 7.86 -17.99 1.90
N ARG A 603 6.97 -17.08 2.28
CA ARG A 603 7.25 -16.05 3.28
C ARG A 603 7.63 -16.68 4.62
N ASN A 604 6.80 -17.55 5.19
CA ASN A 604 7.07 -18.17 6.48
C ASN A 604 8.33 -19.02 6.46
N LYS A 605 8.60 -19.76 5.37
CA LYS A 605 9.84 -20.53 5.17
C LYS A 605 11.04 -19.62 4.99
N GLY A 606 10.87 -18.50 4.28
CA GLY A 606 11.91 -17.49 4.08
C GLY A 606 12.34 -16.86 5.42
N THR A 607 11.39 -16.52 6.28
CA THR A 607 11.67 -16.01 7.63
C THR A 607 12.44 -17.04 8.45
N ALA A 608 11.98 -18.29 8.49
CA ALA A 608 12.70 -19.38 9.19
C ALA A 608 14.12 -19.55 8.64
N LYS A 609 14.28 -19.53 7.32
CA LYS A 609 15.60 -19.64 6.68
C LYS A 609 16.55 -18.54 7.14
N LYS A 610 16.09 -17.29 7.25
CA LYS A 610 16.93 -16.18 7.74
C LYS A 610 17.39 -16.41 9.17
N PHE A 611 16.50 -16.88 10.07
CA PHE A 611 16.89 -17.26 11.44
C PHE A 611 17.91 -18.42 11.44
N ASN A 612 17.68 -19.45 10.62
CA ASN A 612 18.59 -20.59 10.50
C ASN A 612 19.98 -20.14 9.96
N ASP A 613 20.03 -19.27 8.95
CA ASP A 613 21.28 -18.74 8.38
C ASP A 613 22.09 -17.92 9.40
N LEU A 614 21.41 -17.26 10.35
CA LEU A 614 22.06 -16.57 11.47
C LEU A 614 22.62 -17.52 12.53
N GLY A 615 22.30 -18.82 12.47
CA GLY A 615 22.77 -19.84 13.40
C GLY A 615 21.85 -20.08 14.59
N LEU A 616 20.63 -19.58 14.57
CA LEU A 616 19.57 -19.87 15.54
C LEU A 616 19.01 -21.29 15.32
N PRO A 617 18.18 -21.84 16.24
CA PRO A 617 17.57 -23.15 16.06
C PRO A 617 16.85 -23.27 14.71
N GLU A 618 16.97 -24.44 14.08
CA GLU A 618 16.42 -24.69 12.75
C GLU A 618 14.91 -24.93 12.82
N PHE A 619 14.13 -24.05 12.19
CA PHE A 619 12.68 -24.17 12.05
C PHE A 619 12.31 -24.30 10.57
N LEU A 620 11.17 -24.97 10.30
CA LEU A 620 10.64 -25.15 8.94
C LEU A 620 10.01 -23.85 8.42
N ALA A 621 9.26 -23.17 9.28
CA ALA A 621 8.55 -21.94 8.97
C ALA A 621 8.32 -21.13 10.24
N ILE A 622 8.23 -19.80 10.10
CA ILE A 622 7.99 -18.86 11.20
C ILE A 622 6.98 -17.83 10.72
N GLU A 623 5.96 -17.55 11.54
CA GLU A 623 5.14 -16.34 11.45
C GLU A 623 5.72 -15.29 12.39
N ALA A 624 5.80 -14.04 11.92
CA ALA A 624 6.49 -12.96 12.61
C ALA A 624 5.54 -11.81 12.94
N PHE A 625 5.76 -11.20 14.11
CA PHE A 625 4.96 -10.10 14.62
C PHE A 625 5.86 -9.02 15.21
N GLN A 626 5.39 -7.77 15.05
CA GLN A 626 6.00 -6.58 15.64
C GLN A 626 5.07 -6.01 16.70
N ARG A 627 5.60 -5.58 17.84
CA ARG A 627 4.82 -4.91 18.88
C ARG A 627 4.59 -3.43 18.50
N TRP A 628 3.34 -3.02 18.50
CA TRP A 628 3.03 -1.60 18.28
C TRP A 628 3.41 -0.75 19.52
N THR A 629 4.14 0.32 19.31
CA THR A 629 4.68 1.19 20.37
C THR A 629 3.95 2.52 20.51
N GLY A 630 2.74 2.65 19.92
CA GLY A 630 1.93 3.88 20.02
C GLY A 630 2.19 4.90 18.92
N GLN A 631 3.03 4.60 17.95
CA GLN A 631 3.27 5.47 16.80
C GLN A 631 2.15 5.35 15.76
N THR A 632 1.92 6.43 15.00
CA THR A 632 1.05 6.40 13.80
C THR A 632 1.73 5.54 12.72
N LEU A 633 1.02 4.58 12.17
CA LEU A 633 1.51 3.75 11.06
C LEU A 633 1.53 4.53 9.76
#